data_57b00ef39781d087a47f1856538ceca8
#
_entry.id   57b00ef39781d087a47f1856538ceca8
#
_cell.length_a   1.000
_cell.length_b   1.000
_cell.length_c   1.000
_cell.angle_alpha   90.00
_cell.angle_beta   90.00
_cell.angle_gamma   90.00
#
_symmetry.space_group_name_H-M   'P 1'
#
loop_
_entity.id
_entity.type
_entity.pdbx_description
1 polymer ?
#
loop_
_entity_poly.entity_id
_entity_poly.type
_entity_poly.pdbx_seq_one_letter_code
_entity_poly.pdbx_strand_id
1 'polypeptide(L)'
;MTASFYKKFLLILFSCSCLYAENILEIYNEALENDPTYRAAEYSYLADKQLVVQGRAALMPSITLSGSTNWNEYYQNDILQQEYNSFSKTARVSQPLFRLDTWFNFKRSKSLTNAAEADFAYQQQNLLLR
;
A
#
# COMPACT_ATOMS: atom_id res chain seq x y z
N MET A 1 8.82 -48.03 -52.42
CA MET A 1 9.29 -46.72 -51.92
C MET A 1 8.21 -45.80 -51.38
N THR A 2 6.95 -46.04 -51.71
CA THR A 2 5.77 -45.21 -51.34
C THR A 2 5.28 -45.38 -49.90
N ALA A 3 5.37 -46.59 -49.32
CA ALA A 3 4.82 -46.84 -47.97
C ALA A 3 5.60 -46.16 -46.83
N SER A 4 6.88 -45.82 -47.01
CA SER A 4 7.71 -45.13 -46.02
C SER A 4 7.40 -43.63 -45.97
N PHE A 5 6.94 -43.05 -47.08
CA PHE A 5 6.57 -41.65 -47.18
C PHE A 5 5.24 -41.36 -46.45
N TYR A 6 4.26 -42.26 -46.58
CA TYR A 6 2.97 -42.16 -45.88
C TYR A 6 3.14 -42.28 -44.34
N LYS A 7 4.03 -43.15 -43.87
CA LYS A 7 4.33 -43.28 -42.44
C LYS A 7 4.93 -41.99 -41.85
N LYS A 8 5.84 -41.36 -42.56
CA LYS A 8 6.47 -40.10 -42.11
C LYS A 8 5.47 -38.92 -42.19
N PHE A 9 4.59 -38.89 -43.21
CA PHE A 9 3.58 -37.87 -43.35
C PHE A 9 2.47 -38.02 -42.28
N LEU A 10 2.10 -39.26 -41.92
CA LEU A 10 1.09 -39.53 -40.86
C LEU A 10 1.66 -39.15 -39.46
N LEU A 11 2.99 -39.31 -39.23
CA LEU A 11 3.64 -38.89 -37.98
C LEU A 11 3.70 -37.38 -37.81
N ILE A 12 3.85 -36.62 -38.90
CA ILE A 12 3.84 -35.15 -38.88
C ILE A 12 2.42 -34.62 -38.62
N LEU A 13 1.39 -35.27 -39.17
CA LEU A 13 0.00 -34.90 -38.91
C LEU A 13 -0.42 -35.14 -37.45
N PHE A 14 0.14 -36.14 -36.80
CA PHE A 14 -0.17 -36.49 -35.41
C PHE A 14 0.55 -35.59 -34.38
N SER A 15 1.64 -34.93 -34.77
CA SER A 15 2.35 -34.00 -33.89
C SER A 15 1.71 -32.61 -33.79
N CYS A 16 0.70 -32.30 -34.62
CA CYS A 16 0.07 -30.99 -34.67
C CYS A 16 -1.17 -30.84 -33.74
N SER A 17 -1.50 -31.87 -32.94
CA SER A 17 -2.73 -31.91 -32.13
C SER A 17 -2.58 -31.46 -30.68
N CYS A 18 -1.48 -30.78 -30.29
CA CYS A 18 -1.32 -30.19 -28.96
C CYS A 18 -1.35 -28.66 -28.98
N LEU A 19 -2.23 -28.07 -29.80
CA LEU A 19 -2.66 -26.70 -29.58
C LEU A 19 -3.75 -26.74 -28.51
N TYR A 20 -3.34 -26.70 -27.25
CA TYR A 20 -4.24 -26.33 -26.18
C TYR A 20 -4.72 -24.90 -26.47
N ALA A 21 -5.99 -24.77 -26.84
CA ALA A 21 -6.62 -23.45 -26.85
C ALA A 21 -6.68 -23.00 -25.39
N GLU A 22 -5.72 -22.21 -24.96
CA GLU A 22 -5.79 -21.53 -23.66
C GLU A 22 -7.11 -20.76 -23.60
N ASN A 23 -7.87 -21.04 -22.54
CA ASN A 23 -9.15 -20.36 -22.34
C ASN A 23 -8.82 -18.91 -21.94
N ILE A 24 -9.43 -17.93 -22.61
CA ILE A 24 -9.26 -16.50 -22.31
C ILE A 24 -9.42 -16.18 -20.82
N LEU A 25 -10.25 -16.97 -20.12
CA LEU A 25 -10.43 -16.84 -18.68
C LEU A 25 -9.18 -17.27 -17.89
N GLU A 26 -8.45 -18.28 -18.38
CA GLU A 26 -7.22 -18.76 -17.76
C GLU A 26 -6.09 -17.75 -17.91
N ILE A 27 -5.93 -17.20 -19.12
CA ILE A 27 -4.97 -16.11 -19.40
C ILE A 27 -5.29 -14.88 -18.53
N TYR A 28 -6.56 -14.54 -18.39
CA TYR A 28 -6.97 -13.41 -17.55
C TYR A 28 -6.63 -13.66 -16.08
N ASN A 29 -6.89 -14.83 -15.55
CA ASN A 29 -6.54 -15.18 -14.18
C ASN A 29 -5.03 -15.17 -13.93
N GLU A 30 -4.25 -15.68 -14.88
CA GLU A 30 -2.80 -15.63 -14.83
C GLU A 30 -2.29 -14.18 -14.88
N ALA A 31 -2.89 -13.33 -15.70
CA ALA A 31 -2.57 -11.91 -15.76
C ALA A 31 -2.89 -11.20 -14.43
N LEU A 32 -4.02 -11.49 -13.79
CA LEU A 32 -4.37 -10.94 -12.47
C LEU A 32 -3.30 -11.24 -11.40
N GLU A 33 -2.71 -12.44 -11.45
CA GLU A 33 -1.70 -12.87 -10.48
C GLU A 33 -0.30 -12.33 -10.79
N ASN A 34 0.04 -12.18 -12.07
CA ASN A 34 1.41 -11.92 -12.50
C ASN A 34 1.65 -10.53 -13.09
N ASP A 35 0.61 -9.77 -13.46
CA ASP A 35 0.79 -8.41 -14.02
C ASP A 35 1.28 -7.43 -12.92
N PRO A 36 2.50 -6.89 -13.04
CA PRO A 36 3.06 -5.99 -12.03
C PRO A 36 2.32 -4.65 -11.96
N THR A 37 1.71 -4.21 -13.06
CA THR A 37 0.96 -2.95 -13.11
C THR A 37 -0.35 -3.09 -12.37
N TYR A 38 -1.05 -4.20 -12.57
CA TYR A 38 -2.28 -4.50 -11.83
C TYR A 38 -2.02 -4.62 -10.33
N ARG A 39 -0.98 -5.36 -9.93
CA ARG A 39 -0.60 -5.50 -8.52
C ARG A 39 -0.19 -4.17 -7.89
N ALA A 40 0.52 -3.31 -8.63
CA ALA A 40 0.85 -1.97 -8.16
C ALA A 40 -0.42 -1.13 -7.93
N ALA A 41 -1.39 -1.19 -8.83
CA ALA A 41 -2.68 -0.51 -8.69
C ALA A 41 -3.48 -1.04 -7.48
N GLU A 42 -3.48 -2.35 -7.25
CA GLU A 42 -4.13 -2.97 -6.10
C GLU A 42 -3.52 -2.48 -4.77
N TYR A 43 -2.19 -2.49 -4.65
CA TYR A 43 -1.52 -1.98 -3.44
C TYR A 43 -1.71 -0.48 -3.25
N SER A 44 -1.77 0.29 -4.34
CA SER A 44 -2.11 1.72 -4.26
C SER A 44 -3.52 1.92 -3.71
N TYR A 45 -4.49 1.19 -4.24
CA TYR A 45 -5.87 1.22 -3.72
C TYR A 45 -5.95 0.84 -2.25
N LEU A 46 -5.25 -0.24 -1.84
CA LEU A 46 -5.20 -0.66 -0.44
C LEU A 46 -4.58 0.40 0.48
N ALA A 47 -3.56 1.13 0.00
CA ALA A 47 -2.98 2.25 0.72
C ALA A 47 -3.95 3.42 0.84
N ASP A 48 -4.63 3.79 -0.24
CA ASP A 48 -5.62 4.87 -0.27
C ASP A 48 -6.84 4.56 0.60
N LYS A 49 -7.22 3.30 0.72
CA LYS A 49 -8.28 2.85 1.64
C LYS A 49 -7.94 3.15 3.10
N GLN A 50 -6.66 3.24 3.47
CA GLN A 50 -6.24 3.61 4.82
C GLN A 50 -6.43 5.11 5.12
N LEU A 51 -6.65 5.96 4.11
CA LEU A 51 -6.90 7.39 4.31
C LEU A 51 -8.13 7.64 5.18
N VAL A 52 -9.17 6.82 5.07
CA VAL A 52 -10.36 6.91 5.93
C VAL A 52 -10.02 6.59 7.39
N VAL A 53 -9.16 5.59 7.61
CA VAL A 53 -8.70 5.20 8.96
C VAL A 53 -7.87 6.34 9.57
N GLN A 54 -6.96 6.94 8.80
CA GLN A 54 -6.17 8.10 9.21
C GLN A 54 -7.05 9.31 9.51
N GLY A 55 -8.02 9.61 8.64
CA GLY A 55 -8.98 10.68 8.86
C GLY A 55 -9.82 10.49 10.12
N ARG A 56 -10.18 9.25 10.45
CA ARG A 56 -10.88 8.90 11.70
C ARG A 56 -9.96 9.04 12.90
N ALA A 57 -8.69 8.60 12.79
CA ALA A 57 -7.71 8.70 13.87
C ALA A 57 -7.47 10.14 14.33
N ALA A 58 -7.58 11.12 13.43
CA ALA A 58 -7.47 12.54 13.76
C ALA A 58 -8.63 13.07 14.65
N LEU A 59 -9.73 12.31 14.75
CA LEU A 59 -10.87 12.60 15.65
C LEU A 59 -10.74 11.87 17.00
N MET A 60 -9.78 10.97 17.15
CA MET A 60 -9.57 10.20 18.37
C MET A 60 -8.62 10.92 19.35
N PRO A 61 -8.63 10.55 20.66
CA PRO A 61 -7.64 11.06 21.59
C PRO A 61 -6.23 10.64 21.22
N SER A 62 -5.31 11.57 21.28
CA SER A 62 -3.87 11.31 21.12
C SER A 62 -3.19 11.27 22.48
N ILE A 63 -2.31 10.29 22.66
CA ILE A 63 -1.48 10.13 23.84
C ILE A 63 -0.03 10.31 23.39
N THR A 64 0.65 11.31 23.98
CA THR A 64 2.04 11.59 23.70
C THR A 64 2.86 11.37 24.98
N LEU A 65 3.89 10.55 24.90
CA LEU A 65 4.89 10.36 25.94
C LEU A 65 6.18 10.98 25.46
N SER A 66 6.77 11.85 26.27
CA SER A 66 8.07 12.46 26.00
C SER A 66 8.98 12.35 27.21
N GLY A 67 10.26 12.13 26.94
CA GLY A 67 11.31 12.12 27.94
C GLY A 67 12.50 12.92 27.44
N SER A 68 13.08 13.73 28.33
CA SER A 68 14.30 14.45 28.04
C SER A 68 15.26 14.33 29.18
N THR A 69 16.55 14.30 28.86
CA THR A 69 17.66 14.38 29.81
C THR A 69 18.57 15.49 29.36
N ASN A 70 18.91 16.39 30.29
CA ASN A 70 19.79 17.51 30.03
C ASN A 70 20.94 17.48 31.04
N TRP A 71 22.15 17.46 30.53
CA TRP A 71 23.33 17.59 31.31
C TRP A 71 23.62 19.09 31.50
N ASN A 72 23.69 19.57 32.75
CA ASN A 72 23.86 20.97 33.09
C ASN A 72 25.17 21.13 33.84
N GLU A 73 26.01 22.07 33.40
CA GLU A 73 27.23 22.47 34.03
C GLU A 73 27.13 23.96 34.39
N TYR A 74 27.36 24.29 35.63
CA TYR A 74 27.34 25.66 36.09
C TYR A 74 28.77 26.14 36.39
N TYR A 75 29.22 27.14 35.64
CA TYR A 75 30.52 27.77 35.80
C TYR A 75 30.38 29.14 36.45
N GLN A 76 31.27 29.46 37.40
CA GLN A 76 31.43 30.80 37.98
C GLN A 76 32.92 31.17 37.96
N ASN A 77 33.29 32.30 37.35
CA ASN A 77 34.67 32.72 37.12
C ASN A 77 35.56 31.64 36.48
N ASP A 78 35.04 30.96 35.45
CA ASP A 78 35.67 29.85 34.73
C ASP A 78 35.98 28.60 35.62
N ILE A 79 35.40 28.53 36.80
CA ILE A 79 35.50 27.37 37.68
C ILE A 79 34.17 26.64 37.69
N LEU A 80 34.20 25.32 37.36
CA LEU A 80 33.02 24.45 37.44
C LEU A 80 32.57 24.38 38.91
N GLN A 81 31.36 24.91 39.18
CA GLN A 81 30.79 24.92 40.54
C GLN A 81 29.85 23.75 40.77
N GLN A 82 29.09 23.38 39.72
CA GLN A 82 28.10 22.34 39.85
C GLN A 82 27.87 21.65 38.51
N GLU A 83 27.72 20.35 38.57
CA GLU A 83 27.36 19.48 37.47
C GLU A 83 26.17 18.64 37.92
N TYR A 84 25.07 18.67 37.13
CA TYR A 84 23.91 17.86 37.45
C TYR A 84 23.17 17.48 36.18
N ASN A 85 22.57 16.29 36.20
CA ASN A 85 21.69 15.81 35.13
C ASN A 85 20.24 16.04 35.54
N SER A 86 19.50 16.78 34.73
CA SER A 86 18.07 16.94 34.90
C SER A 86 17.32 16.00 33.94
N PHE A 87 16.36 15.29 34.49
CA PHE A 87 15.55 14.34 33.76
C PHE A 87 14.08 14.71 33.89
N SER A 88 13.35 14.76 32.76
CA SER A 88 11.92 14.99 32.76
C SER A 88 11.18 13.93 31.95
N LYS A 89 10.04 13.51 32.46
CA LYS A 89 9.08 12.64 31.76
C LYS A 89 7.73 13.33 31.74
N THR A 90 7.13 13.42 30.56
CA THR A 90 5.82 14.04 30.40
C THR A 90 4.89 13.08 29.66
N ALA A 91 3.70 12.87 30.21
CA ALA A 91 2.59 12.20 29.56
C ALA A 91 1.50 13.23 29.26
N ARG A 92 1.10 13.36 28.02
CA ARG A 92 0.04 14.28 27.59
C ARG A 92 -1.04 13.51 26.87
N VAL A 93 -2.30 13.74 27.26
CA VAL A 93 -3.49 13.27 26.55
C VAL A 93 -4.20 14.49 25.97
N SER A 94 -4.52 14.44 24.67
CA SER A 94 -5.21 15.51 23.96
C SER A 94 -6.35 14.94 23.15
N GLN A 95 -7.58 15.42 23.36
CA GLN A 95 -8.79 15.05 22.63
C GLN A 95 -9.40 16.26 21.96
N PRO A 96 -9.50 16.30 20.62
CA PRO A 96 -10.27 17.35 19.96
C PRO A 96 -11.78 17.13 20.21
N LEU A 97 -12.43 18.05 20.89
CA LEU A 97 -13.88 17.96 21.16
C LEU A 97 -14.72 18.48 20.00
N PHE A 98 -14.30 19.60 19.41
CA PHE A 98 -14.99 20.20 18.27
C PHE A 98 -13.99 20.90 17.34
N ARG A 99 -13.74 20.26 16.17
CA ARG A 99 -12.86 20.79 15.12
C ARG A 99 -13.47 20.52 13.75
N LEU A 100 -14.05 21.57 13.15
CA LEU A 100 -14.68 21.47 11.83
C LEU A 100 -13.69 21.09 10.72
N ASP A 101 -12.45 21.60 10.79
CA ASP A 101 -11.37 21.26 9.86
C ASP A 101 -11.09 19.75 9.85
N THR A 102 -10.99 19.15 11.02
CA THR A 102 -10.75 17.69 11.16
C THR A 102 -11.94 16.87 10.65
N TRP A 103 -13.16 17.36 10.90
CA TRP A 103 -14.38 16.72 10.39
C TRP A 103 -14.47 16.77 8.86
N PHE A 104 -14.15 17.91 8.25
CA PHE A 104 -14.12 18.03 6.79
C PHE A 104 -12.98 17.23 6.17
N ASN A 105 -11.82 17.14 6.83
CA ASN A 105 -10.73 16.27 6.39
C ASN A 105 -11.12 14.79 6.42
N PHE A 106 -11.86 14.34 7.43
CA PHE A 106 -12.42 12.99 7.44
C PHE A 106 -13.39 12.75 6.28
N LYS A 107 -14.29 13.71 5.99
CA LYS A 107 -15.18 13.62 4.81
C LYS A 107 -14.40 13.57 3.51
N ARG A 108 -13.36 14.41 3.39
CA ARG A 108 -12.45 14.40 2.22
C ARG A 108 -11.77 13.06 2.05
N SER A 109 -11.25 12.47 3.13
CA SER A 109 -10.61 11.13 3.08
C SER A 109 -11.56 10.07 2.52
N LYS A 110 -12.84 10.14 2.90
CA LYS A 110 -13.88 9.24 2.38
C LYS A 110 -14.08 9.40 0.87
N SER A 111 -14.12 10.65 0.38
CA SER A 111 -14.25 10.93 -1.06
C SER A 111 -13.01 10.50 -1.83
N LEU A 112 -11.82 10.67 -1.27
CA LEU A 112 -10.57 10.20 -1.89
C LEU A 112 -10.52 8.68 -2.00
N THR A 113 -10.98 7.96 -0.98
CA THR A 113 -11.07 6.49 -1.05
C THR A 113 -12.06 6.02 -2.11
N ASN A 114 -13.20 6.71 -2.26
CA ASN A 114 -14.14 6.38 -3.34
C ASN A 114 -13.55 6.66 -4.73
N ALA A 115 -12.75 7.72 -4.88
CA ALA A 115 -12.03 8.01 -6.12
C ALA A 115 -10.99 6.92 -6.42
N ALA A 116 -10.22 6.50 -5.42
CA ALA A 116 -9.25 5.41 -5.56
C ALA A 116 -9.90 4.07 -5.94
N GLU A 117 -11.12 3.79 -5.45
CA GLU A 117 -11.89 2.62 -5.83
C GLU A 117 -12.28 2.67 -7.33
N ALA A 118 -12.69 3.83 -7.82
CA ALA A 118 -13.02 4.03 -9.24
C ALA A 118 -11.76 3.91 -10.13
N ASP A 119 -10.62 4.45 -9.68
CA ASP A 119 -9.35 4.32 -10.38
C ASP A 119 -8.88 2.86 -10.44
N PHE A 120 -9.04 2.11 -9.35
CA PHE A 120 -8.73 0.69 -9.36
C PHE A 120 -9.64 -0.11 -10.30
N ALA A 121 -10.95 0.16 -10.30
CA ALA A 121 -11.89 -0.45 -11.26
C ALA A 121 -11.51 -0.13 -12.72
N TYR A 122 -11.02 1.08 -12.99
CA TYR A 122 -10.50 1.43 -14.32
C TYR A 122 -9.26 0.60 -14.69
N GLN A 123 -8.34 0.39 -13.74
CA GLN A 123 -7.15 -0.45 -14.00
C GLN A 123 -7.51 -1.92 -14.23
N GLN A 124 -8.56 -2.44 -13.57
CA GLN A 124 -9.09 -3.78 -13.86
C GLN A 124 -9.61 -3.90 -15.29
N GLN A 125 -10.33 -2.88 -15.76
CA GLN A 125 -10.82 -2.85 -17.16
C GLN A 125 -9.66 -2.73 -18.16
N ASN A 126 -8.63 -1.94 -17.84
CA ASN A 126 -7.44 -1.80 -18.69
C ASN A 126 -6.66 -3.11 -18.83
N LEU A 127 -6.65 -3.96 -17.82
CA LEU A 127 -6.01 -5.27 -17.90
C LEU A 127 -6.66 -6.15 -18.99
N LEU A 128 -7.98 -6.05 -19.17
CA LEU A 128 -8.71 -6.77 -20.22
C LEU A 128 -8.41 -6.28 -21.64
N LEU A 129 -7.88 -5.04 -21.78
CA LEU A 129 -7.63 -4.40 -23.08
C LEU A 129 -6.15 -4.52 -23.51
N ARG A 130 -5.30 -5.09 -22.70
CA ARG A 130 -3.88 -5.32 -22.98
C ARG A 130 -3.61 -6.76 -23.32
#